data_6ca95bceec85185dd2bf667f3b4a0db7
#
_entry.id   6ca95bceec85185dd2bf667f3b4a0db7
#
_cell.length_a   1.000
_cell.length_b   1.000
_cell.length_c   1.000
_cell.angle_alpha   90.00
_cell.angle_beta   90.00
_cell.angle_gamma   90.00
#
_symmetry.space_group_name_H-M   'P 1'
#
loop_
_entity.id
_entity.type
_entity.pdbx_description
1 polymer ?
#
loop_
_entity_poly.entity_id
_entity_poly.type
_entity_poly.pdbx_seq_one_letter_code
_entity_poly.pdbx_strand_id
1 'polypeptide(L)'
;SNMSFEEGARLGIHVLPLQITFGQTAYQDLEEITTEQIYQRLKNKELPKTSMPVYSRIETLFKKLQADGYDTILGVPLTSGLSTTAATMQSVAQEIGISFVLLDCFSTCKIQKYVAIQAKKLVDAHKSSKEILECLQPKIQNANSIILVKDLEHLKRGGRLTPMAAKLASLLKIFPILQINQQTNGKIDVFSKVRTESKAYQFAL
;
A
#
# COMPACT_ATOMS: atom_id res chain seq x y z
N SER A 1 1.82 3.68 2.12
CA SER A 1 3.29 3.75 2.17
C SER A 1 3.72 4.21 3.56
N ASN A 2 4.89 3.86 4.01
CA ASN A 2 5.45 4.40 5.27
C ASN A 2 6.07 5.80 5.06
N MET A 3 5.44 6.65 4.28
CA MET A 3 5.88 8.02 3.98
C MET A 3 4.96 8.99 4.72
N SER A 4 5.54 9.84 5.57
CA SER A 4 4.79 10.93 6.21
C SER A 4 4.49 12.06 5.21
N PHE A 5 3.53 12.92 5.55
CA PHE A 5 3.24 14.12 4.75
C PHE A 5 4.46 15.06 4.66
N GLU A 6 5.17 15.24 5.79
CA GLU A 6 6.39 16.05 5.84
C GLU A 6 7.49 15.49 4.93
N GLU A 7 7.72 14.16 4.99
CA GLU A 7 8.68 13.51 4.10
C GLU A 7 8.27 13.62 2.64
N GLY A 8 6.98 13.41 2.33
CA GLY A 8 6.44 13.58 0.98
C GLY A 8 6.66 15.00 0.46
N ALA A 9 6.32 16.01 1.25
CA ALA A 9 6.51 17.41 0.88
C ALA A 9 7.99 17.73 0.60
N ARG A 10 8.90 17.28 1.46
CA ARG A 10 10.35 17.46 1.26
C ARG A 10 10.87 16.81 -0.03
N LEU A 11 10.28 15.70 -0.44
CA LEU A 11 10.65 14.95 -1.63
C LEU A 11 9.87 15.39 -2.90
N GLY A 12 8.92 16.31 -2.78
CA GLY A 12 8.03 16.68 -3.87
C GLY A 12 7.10 15.55 -4.29
N ILE A 13 6.68 14.71 -3.34
CA ILE A 13 5.75 13.59 -3.53
C ILE A 13 4.46 13.87 -2.76
N HIS A 14 3.34 13.91 -3.45
CA HIS A 14 2.04 14.08 -2.81
C HIS A 14 1.57 12.78 -2.16
N VAL A 15 1.17 12.84 -0.89
CA VAL A 15 0.69 11.71 -0.11
C VAL A 15 -0.82 11.82 0.04
N LEU A 16 -1.54 10.77 -0.34
CA LEU A 16 -2.98 10.63 -0.10
C LEU A 16 -3.20 9.62 1.04
N PRO A 17 -3.80 10.04 2.16
CA PRO A 17 -4.04 9.16 3.30
C PRO A 17 -5.15 8.15 3.03
N LEU A 18 -5.00 6.94 3.54
CA LEU A 18 -6.12 6.00 3.67
C LEU A 18 -7.06 6.49 4.79
N GLN A 19 -8.27 5.96 4.82
CA GLN A 19 -9.16 6.14 5.95
C GLN A 19 -9.04 4.96 6.91
N ILE A 20 -9.05 5.25 8.21
CA ILE A 20 -9.07 4.26 9.29
C ILE A 20 -10.32 4.53 10.12
N THR A 21 -11.22 3.55 10.18
CA THR A 21 -12.51 3.68 10.87
C THR A 21 -12.55 2.80 12.11
N PHE A 22 -12.83 3.39 13.26
CA PHE A 22 -13.15 2.71 14.51
C PHE A 22 -14.62 2.97 14.86
N GLY A 23 -15.43 1.92 14.95
CA GLY A 23 -16.88 2.07 15.15
C GLY A 23 -17.52 2.88 14.02
N GLN A 24 -18.00 4.07 14.33
CA GLN A 24 -18.62 5.00 13.38
C GLN A 24 -17.73 6.20 13.02
N THR A 25 -16.53 6.30 13.60
CA THR A 25 -15.64 7.44 13.38
C THR A 25 -14.53 7.06 12.42
N ALA A 26 -14.44 7.80 11.31
CA ALA A 26 -13.38 7.67 10.32
C ALA A 26 -12.30 8.74 10.53
N TYR A 27 -11.04 8.35 10.40
CA TYR A 27 -9.86 9.20 10.54
C TYR A 27 -8.99 9.08 9.29
N GLN A 28 -8.35 10.17 8.90
CA GLN A 28 -7.31 10.15 7.88
C GLN A 28 -6.00 9.64 8.50
N ASP A 29 -5.43 8.59 7.90
CA ASP A 29 -4.18 7.97 8.38
C ASP A 29 -3.02 8.97 8.37
N LEU A 30 -2.26 9.03 9.46
CA LEU A 30 -1.14 9.94 9.68
C LEU A 30 -1.48 11.45 9.74
N GLU A 31 -2.74 11.83 9.59
CA GLU A 31 -3.21 13.22 9.64
C GLU A 31 -4.08 13.44 10.90
N GLU A 32 -5.09 12.60 11.09
CA GLU A 32 -6.06 12.71 12.18
C GLU A 32 -5.89 11.62 13.24
N ILE A 33 -5.12 10.59 12.93
CA ILE A 33 -4.79 9.51 13.87
C ILE A 33 -3.35 9.06 13.68
N THR A 34 -2.62 8.87 14.79
CA THR A 34 -1.24 8.38 14.77
C THR A 34 -1.18 6.86 14.87
N THR A 35 -0.04 6.30 14.48
CA THR A 35 0.24 4.85 14.62
C THR A 35 0.12 4.41 16.09
N GLU A 36 0.59 5.21 17.03
CA GLU A 36 0.52 4.93 18.47
C GLU A 36 -0.92 4.86 18.96
N GLN A 37 -1.77 5.79 18.51
CA GLN A 37 -3.20 5.81 18.85
C GLN A 37 -3.91 4.57 18.28
N ILE A 38 -3.57 4.15 17.05
CA ILE A 38 -4.10 2.92 16.46
C ILE A 38 -3.72 1.72 17.31
N TYR A 39 -2.44 1.59 17.70
CA TYR A 39 -1.99 0.49 18.54
C TYR A 39 -2.61 0.48 19.94
N GLN A 40 -2.87 1.63 20.53
CA GLN A 40 -3.58 1.70 21.82
C GLN A 40 -5.02 1.19 21.70
N ARG A 41 -5.73 1.57 20.63
CA ARG A 41 -7.09 1.08 20.36
C ARG A 41 -7.12 -0.43 20.09
N LEU A 42 -6.14 -0.95 19.33
CA LEU A 42 -5.98 -2.38 19.10
C LEU A 42 -5.75 -3.16 20.41
N LYS A 43 -4.96 -2.63 21.35
CA LYS A 43 -4.79 -3.23 22.69
C LYS A 43 -6.11 -3.29 23.45
N ASN A 44 -6.99 -2.29 23.26
CA ASN A 44 -8.34 -2.27 23.82
C ASN A 44 -9.34 -3.13 23.04
N LYS A 45 -8.86 -3.96 22.09
CA LYS A 45 -9.66 -4.84 21.24
C LYS A 45 -10.63 -4.10 20.30
N GLU A 46 -10.41 -2.81 20.07
CA GLU A 46 -11.10 -2.07 19.03
C GLU A 46 -10.49 -2.46 17.67
N LEU A 47 -11.31 -2.99 16.77
CA LEU A 47 -10.85 -3.44 15.46
C LEU A 47 -11.09 -2.36 14.40
N PRO A 48 -10.04 -1.82 13.78
CA PRO A 48 -10.20 -0.84 12.71
C PRO A 48 -10.63 -1.51 11.41
N LYS A 49 -11.35 -0.73 10.60
CA LYS A 49 -11.53 -0.98 9.17
C LYS A 49 -10.71 0.03 8.40
N THR A 50 -10.16 -0.37 7.26
CA THR A 50 -9.44 0.55 6.36
C THR A 50 -10.19 0.67 5.05
N SER A 51 -10.20 1.87 4.49
CA SER A 51 -10.72 2.17 3.16
C SER A 51 -9.74 3.03 2.37
N MET A 52 -9.99 3.12 1.06
CA MET A 52 -9.20 3.96 0.17
C MET A 52 -9.25 5.45 0.60
N PRO A 53 -8.37 6.31 0.08
CA PRO A 53 -8.47 7.75 0.26
C PRO A 53 -9.85 8.28 -0.13
N VAL A 54 -10.29 9.34 0.54
CA VAL A 54 -11.56 9.99 0.20
C VAL A 54 -11.53 10.45 -1.26
N TYR A 55 -12.56 10.12 -2.02
CA TYR A 55 -12.67 10.45 -3.44
C TYR A 55 -12.42 11.95 -3.71
N SER A 56 -13.09 12.82 -2.97
CA SER A 56 -12.93 14.26 -3.13
C SER A 56 -11.51 14.78 -2.86
N ARG A 57 -10.74 14.10 -2.02
CA ARG A 57 -9.32 14.43 -1.80
C ARG A 57 -8.45 14.09 -3.01
N ILE A 58 -8.71 12.94 -3.65
CA ILE A 58 -8.04 12.59 -4.90
C ILE A 58 -8.37 13.62 -5.96
N GLU A 59 -9.65 13.92 -6.11
CA GLU A 59 -10.14 14.90 -7.09
C GLU A 59 -9.54 16.30 -6.88
N THR A 60 -9.58 16.79 -5.65
CA THR A 60 -9.01 18.11 -5.30
C THR A 60 -7.52 18.18 -5.60
N LEU A 61 -6.77 17.13 -5.25
CA LEU A 61 -5.33 17.08 -5.54
C LEU A 61 -5.07 17.07 -7.04
N PHE A 62 -5.81 16.26 -7.81
CA PHE A 62 -5.59 16.14 -9.24
C PHE A 62 -5.97 17.41 -9.99
N LYS A 63 -7.08 18.06 -9.64
CA LYS A 63 -7.45 19.38 -10.17
C LYS A 63 -6.40 20.45 -9.85
N LYS A 64 -5.87 20.42 -8.61
CA LYS A 64 -4.78 21.34 -8.24
C LYS A 64 -3.54 21.12 -9.11
N LEU A 65 -3.08 19.87 -9.27
CA LEU A 65 -1.93 19.54 -10.09
C LEU A 65 -2.13 19.97 -11.56
N GLN A 66 -3.31 19.75 -12.12
CA GLN A 66 -3.65 20.20 -13.47
C GLN A 66 -3.59 21.74 -13.58
N ALA A 67 -4.14 22.46 -12.60
CA ALA A 67 -4.08 23.92 -12.54
C ALA A 67 -2.65 24.44 -12.34
N ASP A 68 -1.79 23.70 -11.64
CA ASP A 68 -0.35 23.99 -11.48
C ASP A 68 0.47 23.71 -12.76
N GLY A 69 -0.18 23.25 -13.86
CA GLY A 69 0.43 23.03 -15.17
C GLY A 69 0.96 21.64 -15.43
N TYR A 70 0.68 20.66 -14.57
CA TYR A 70 1.03 19.26 -14.85
C TYR A 70 0.03 18.65 -15.82
N ASP A 71 0.53 17.94 -16.81
CA ASP A 71 -0.27 17.21 -17.81
C ASP A 71 -0.41 15.71 -17.50
N THR A 72 0.47 15.19 -16.65
CA THR A 72 0.54 13.76 -16.34
C THR A 72 0.78 13.54 -14.84
N ILE A 73 0.02 12.63 -14.25
CA ILE A 73 0.18 12.17 -12.87
C ILE A 73 0.74 10.75 -12.87
N LEU A 74 1.89 10.56 -12.22
CA LEU A 74 2.43 9.23 -11.94
C LEU A 74 1.95 8.76 -10.56
N GLY A 75 1.03 7.79 -10.53
CA GLY A 75 0.46 7.26 -9.31
C GLY A 75 1.16 5.99 -8.83
N VAL A 76 1.58 5.97 -7.56
CA VAL A 76 2.17 4.80 -6.89
C VAL A 76 1.31 4.42 -5.67
N PRO A 77 0.08 3.94 -5.87
CA PRO A 77 -0.78 3.50 -4.77
C PRO A 77 -0.26 2.21 -4.13
N LEU A 78 -0.85 1.80 -3.00
CA LEU A 78 -0.68 0.42 -2.57
C LEU A 78 -1.30 -0.51 -3.62
N THR A 79 -0.79 -1.73 -3.67
CA THR A 79 -1.15 -2.69 -4.71
C THR A 79 -2.66 -2.86 -4.93
N SER A 80 -3.04 -3.03 -6.18
CA SER A 80 -4.41 -3.34 -6.59
C SER A 80 -4.94 -4.66 -6.00
N GLY A 81 -4.05 -5.56 -5.58
CA GLY A 81 -4.41 -6.79 -4.88
C GLY A 81 -5.00 -6.58 -3.46
N LEU A 82 -4.77 -5.41 -2.84
CA LEU A 82 -5.24 -5.06 -1.50
C LEU A 82 -6.29 -3.97 -1.47
N SER A 83 -6.37 -3.11 -2.50
CA SER A 83 -7.20 -1.91 -2.48
C SER A 83 -7.64 -1.48 -3.87
N THR A 84 -8.81 -0.87 -3.95
CA THR A 84 -9.33 -0.22 -5.15
C THR A 84 -8.76 1.18 -5.39
N THR A 85 -7.80 1.64 -4.57
CA THR A 85 -7.22 2.99 -4.67
C THR A 85 -6.71 3.32 -6.08
N ALA A 86 -6.01 2.38 -6.72
CA ALA A 86 -5.49 2.54 -8.08
C ALA A 86 -6.61 2.80 -9.10
N ALA A 87 -7.66 1.99 -9.07
CA ALA A 87 -8.81 2.14 -9.96
C ALA A 87 -9.54 3.47 -9.74
N THR A 88 -9.70 3.88 -8.47
CA THR A 88 -10.32 5.17 -8.15
C THR A 88 -9.48 6.35 -8.64
N MET A 89 -8.16 6.32 -8.46
CA MET A 89 -7.26 7.36 -8.99
C MET A 89 -7.35 7.44 -10.51
N GLN A 90 -7.42 6.32 -11.20
CA GLN A 90 -7.55 6.26 -12.65
C GLN A 90 -8.90 6.84 -13.12
N SER A 91 -10.00 6.51 -12.43
CA SER A 91 -11.32 7.05 -12.72
C SER A 91 -11.36 8.58 -12.56
N VAL A 92 -10.83 9.09 -11.44
CA VAL A 92 -10.76 10.53 -11.18
C VAL A 92 -9.92 11.24 -12.25
N ALA A 93 -8.78 10.69 -12.63
CA ALA A 93 -7.93 11.28 -13.65
C ALA A 93 -8.65 11.35 -15.01
N GLN A 94 -9.39 10.30 -15.38
CA GLN A 94 -10.21 10.26 -16.58
C GLN A 94 -11.32 11.31 -16.56
N GLU A 95 -12.02 11.46 -15.45
CA GLU A 95 -13.10 12.44 -15.28
C GLU A 95 -12.59 13.90 -15.38
N ILE A 96 -11.39 14.16 -14.86
CA ILE A 96 -10.76 15.49 -14.91
C ILE A 96 -10.10 15.75 -16.28
N GLY A 97 -9.80 14.70 -17.04
CA GLY A 97 -9.10 14.81 -18.33
C GLY A 97 -7.59 15.04 -18.18
N ILE A 98 -6.96 14.53 -17.10
CA ILE A 98 -5.51 14.54 -16.92
C ILE A 98 -4.93 13.15 -17.19
N SER A 99 -3.75 13.07 -17.80
CA SER A 99 -3.08 11.80 -18.03
C SER A 99 -2.69 11.13 -16.71
N PHE A 100 -2.93 9.82 -16.59
CA PHE A 100 -2.59 9.06 -15.39
C PHE A 100 -1.78 7.81 -15.75
N VAL A 101 -0.61 7.69 -15.17
CA VAL A 101 0.28 6.53 -15.31
C VAL A 101 0.33 5.79 -13.98
N LEU A 102 -0.20 4.56 -13.97
CA LEU A 102 -0.16 3.69 -12.81
C LEU A 102 1.16 2.94 -12.73
N LEU A 103 1.82 3.06 -11.60
CA LEU A 103 2.97 2.24 -11.22
C LEU A 103 2.57 1.34 -10.04
N ASP A 104 1.94 0.19 -10.35
CA ASP A 104 1.63 -0.82 -9.32
C ASP A 104 2.91 -1.54 -8.90
N CYS A 105 3.30 -1.38 -7.65
CA CYS A 105 4.47 -2.05 -7.09
C CYS A 105 4.19 -3.47 -6.57
N PHE A 106 2.97 -3.99 -6.76
CA PHE A 106 2.50 -5.28 -6.25
C PHE A 106 2.83 -5.50 -4.77
N SER A 107 2.87 -4.42 -4.00
CA SER A 107 3.24 -4.42 -2.60
C SER A 107 2.65 -3.19 -1.89
N THR A 108 3.13 -2.94 -0.68
CA THR A 108 2.77 -1.79 0.15
C THR A 108 3.98 -1.35 1.00
N CYS A 109 3.76 -0.49 1.99
CA CYS A 109 4.76 -0.10 2.98
C CYS A 109 6.10 0.37 2.37
N LYS A 110 7.20 -0.27 2.74
CA LYS A 110 8.56 0.15 2.36
C LYS A 110 8.84 -0.02 0.87
N ILE A 111 8.33 -1.08 0.23
CA ILE A 111 8.51 -1.27 -1.23
C ILE A 111 7.77 -0.19 -1.99
N GLN A 112 6.52 0.10 -1.64
CA GLN A 112 5.76 1.20 -2.24
C GLN A 112 6.50 2.54 -2.10
N LYS A 113 6.99 2.84 -0.89
CA LYS A 113 7.78 4.05 -0.63
C LYS A 113 9.05 4.10 -1.48
N TYR A 114 9.79 3.00 -1.55
CA TYR A 114 11.00 2.90 -2.36
C TYR A 114 10.69 3.18 -3.84
N VAL A 115 9.66 2.55 -4.39
CA VAL A 115 9.24 2.74 -5.79
C VAL A 115 8.85 4.20 -6.05
N ALA A 116 8.07 4.82 -5.15
CA ALA A 116 7.68 6.23 -5.27
C ALA A 116 8.90 7.17 -5.28
N ILE A 117 9.88 6.94 -4.40
CA ILE A 117 11.12 7.74 -4.35
C ILE A 117 11.96 7.55 -5.62
N GLN A 118 12.09 6.31 -6.11
CA GLN A 118 12.84 6.06 -7.34
C GLN A 118 12.14 6.66 -8.56
N ALA A 119 10.82 6.57 -8.63
CA ALA A 119 10.03 7.21 -9.67
C ALA A 119 10.25 8.74 -9.67
N LYS A 120 10.18 9.39 -8.49
CA LYS A 120 10.44 10.83 -8.37
C LYS A 120 11.84 11.22 -8.86
N LYS A 121 12.86 10.45 -8.50
CA LYS A 121 14.23 10.71 -9.00
C LYS A 121 14.33 10.66 -10.54
N LEU A 122 13.59 9.73 -11.17
CA LEU A 122 13.56 9.63 -12.62
C LEU A 122 12.76 10.77 -13.25
N VAL A 123 11.67 11.21 -12.61
CA VAL A 123 10.94 12.43 -13.01
C VAL A 123 11.87 13.66 -12.95
N ASP A 124 12.62 13.83 -11.86
CA ASP A 124 13.58 14.95 -11.72
C ASP A 124 14.73 14.88 -12.74
N ALA A 125 15.04 13.68 -13.22
CA ALA A 125 15.99 13.45 -14.31
C ALA A 125 15.33 13.60 -15.71
N HIS A 126 14.12 14.15 -15.78
CA HIS A 126 13.35 14.37 -17.00
C HIS A 126 13.10 13.13 -17.85
N LYS A 127 12.98 11.95 -17.20
CA LYS A 127 12.63 10.71 -17.87
C LYS A 127 11.14 10.68 -18.22
N SER A 128 10.83 10.20 -19.41
CA SER A 128 9.44 9.94 -19.81
C SER A 128 8.77 8.87 -18.96
N SER A 129 7.45 8.87 -18.89
CA SER A 129 6.69 7.85 -18.16
C SER A 129 7.05 6.42 -18.62
N LYS A 130 7.29 6.23 -19.91
CA LYS A 130 7.72 4.95 -20.49
C LYS A 130 9.07 4.50 -19.92
N GLU A 131 10.09 5.39 -19.95
CA GLU A 131 11.42 5.09 -19.41
C GLU A 131 11.37 4.80 -17.90
N ILE A 132 10.50 5.51 -17.15
CA ILE A 132 10.30 5.28 -15.72
C ILE A 132 9.75 3.88 -15.48
N LEU A 133 8.71 3.48 -16.21
CA LEU A 133 8.13 2.13 -16.12
C LEU A 133 9.16 1.06 -16.46
N GLU A 134 9.87 1.20 -17.57
CA GLU A 134 10.90 0.26 -18.02
C GLU A 134 12.05 0.12 -17.00
N CYS A 135 12.48 1.22 -16.38
CA CYS A 135 13.54 1.22 -15.36
C CYS A 135 13.09 0.55 -14.05
N LEU A 136 11.84 0.73 -13.64
CA LEU A 136 11.35 0.24 -12.36
C LEU A 136 10.74 -1.16 -12.43
N GLN A 137 10.25 -1.59 -13.60
CA GLN A 137 9.65 -2.91 -13.78
C GLN A 137 10.54 -4.07 -13.29
N PRO A 138 11.83 -4.18 -13.63
CA PRO A 138 12.68 -5.26 -13.12
C PRO A 138 12.83 -5.25 -11.60
N LYS A 139 12.86 -4.06 -10.99
CA LYS A 139 12.95 -3.90 -9.53
C LYS A 139 11.68 -4.36 -8.83
N ILE A 140 10.52 -4.03 -9.41
CA ILE A 140 9.21 -4.46 -8.92
C ILE A 140 9.06 -5.98 -9.04
N GLN A 141 9.44 -6.56 -10.18
CA GLN A 141 9.37 -8.01 -10.42
C GLN A 141 10.19 -8.82 -9.41
N ASN A 142 11.34 -8.30 -9.01
CA ASN A 142 12.23 -8.95 -8.05
C ASN A 142 11.94 -8.57 -6.58
N ALA A 143 10.98 -7.67 -6.33
CA ALA A 143 10.63 -7.28 -4.98
C ALA A 143 9.71 -8.31 -4.33
N ASN A 144 9.99 -8.67 -3.08
CA ASN A 144 9.13 -9.52 -2.27
C ASN A 144 9.05 -8.98 -0.84
N SER A 145 7.85 -8.80 -0.34
CA SER A 145 7.61 -8.46 1.08
C SER A 145 7.29 -9.73 1.85
N ILE A 146 8.11 -10.07 2.82
CA ILE A 146 7.83 -11.14 3.78
C ILE A 146 7.08 -10.56 4.96
N ILE A 147 5.99 -11.21 5.36
CA ILE A 147 5.10 -10.76 6.42
C ILE A 147 4.99 -11.85 7.47
N LEU A 148 5.43 -11.54 8.70
CA LEU A 148 5.20 -12.35 9.88
C LEU A 148 4.07 -11.73 10.69
N VAL A 149 3.01 -12.49 10.94
CA VAL A 149 1.85 -12.02 11.70
C VAL A 149 1.71 -12.77 13.02
N LYS A 150 1.43 -12.03 14.09
CA LYS A 150 1.12 -12.60 15.40
C LYS A 150 -0.34 -13.08 15.49
N ASP A 151 -1.24 -12.38 14.80
CA ASP A 151 -2.68 -12.67 14.79
C ASP A 151 -3.16 -12.79 13.34
N LEU A 152 -3.16 -14.03 12.85
CA LEU A 152 -3.61 -14.35 11.50
C LEU A 152 -5.13 -14.23 11.36
N GLU A 153 -5.90 -14.46 12.44
CA GLU A 153 -7.36 -14.29 12.43
C GLU A 153 -7.75 -12.82 12.20
N HIS A 154 -6.99 -11.89 12.79
CA HIS A 154 -7.20 -10.46 12.52
C HIS A 154 -6.98 -10.14 11.03
N LEU A 155 -5.90 -10.64 10.45
CA LEU A 155 -5.60 -10.43 9.04
C LEU A 155 -6.63 -11.10 8.11
N LYS A 156 -7.12 -12.29 8.48
CA LYS A 156 -8.20 -12.99 7.76
C LYS A 156 -9.49 -12.19 7.71
N ARG A 157 -9.89 -11.57 8.84
CA ARG A 157 -11.08 -10.70 8.91
C ARG A 157 -10.96 -9.49 7.98
N GLY A 158 -9.76 -9.04 7.71
CA GLY A 158 -9.49 -7.97 6.74
C GLY A 158 -9.86 -8.33 5.30
N GLY A 159 -9.96 -9.62 4.95
CA GLY A 159 -10.39 -10.10 3.63
C GLY A 159 -9.35 -9.90 2.51
N ARG A 160 -8.08 -9.65 2.83
CA ARG A 160 -6.99 -9.44 1.85
C ARG A 160 -6.07 -10.64 1.68
N LEU A 161 -6.35 -11.74 2.39
CA LEU A 161 -5.64 -13.00 2.22
C LEU A 161 -6.16 -13.76 0.99
N THR A 162 -5.26 -14.48 0.32
CA THR A 162 -5.69 -15.51 -0.64
C THR A 162 -6.49 -16.61 0.08
N PRO A 163 -7.33 -17.38 -0.64
CA PRO A 163 -8.05 -18.52 -0.05
C PRO A 163 -7.12 -19.53 0.64
N MET A 164 -5.92 -19.74 0.10
CA MET A 164 -4.91 -20.62 0.69
C MET A 164 -4.40 -20.07 2.02
N ALA A 165 -4.03 -18.81 2.08
CA ALA A 165 -3.56 -18.14 3.29
C ALA A 165 -4.66 -18.10 4.37
N ALA A 166 -5.92 -17.85 3.96
CA ALA A 166 -7.06 -17.85 4.87
C ALA A 166 -7.35 -19.23 5.50
N LYS A 167 -7.13 -20.33 4.75
CA LYS A 167 -7.27 -21.70 5.29
C LYS A 167 -6.22 -22.02 6.35
N LEU A 168 -5.00 -21.51 6.22
CA LEU A 168 -3.96 -21.73 7.23
C LEU A 168 -4.26 -21.05 8.57
N ALA A 169 -5.03 -19.98 8.58
CA ALA A 169 -5.44 -19.29 9.79
C ALA A 169 -6.22 -20.18 10.77
N SER A 170 -6.85 -21.24 10.26
CA SER A 170 -7.65 -22.19 11.05
C SER A 170 -6.82 -23.34 11.64
N LEU A 171 -5.53 -23.43 11.32
CA LEU A 171 -4.67 -24.55 11.76
C LEU A 171 -3.92 -24.19 13.03
N LEU A 172 -4.13 -25.00 14.06
CA LEU A 172 -3.42 -24.88 15.34
C LEU A 172 -1.92 -25.20 15.19
N LYS A 173 -1.06 -24.45 15.90
CA LYS A 173 0.39 -24.68 16.01
C LYS A 173 1.16 -24.53 14.69
N ILE A 174 0.71 -23.65 13.79
CA ILE A 174 1.44 -23.28 12.58
C ILE A 174 1.66 -21.76 12.59
N PHE A 175 2.90 -21.35 12.32
CA PHE A 175 3.27 -19.96 12.08
C PHE A 175 3.45 -19.78 10.57
N PRO A 176 2.49 -19.17 9.87
CA PRO A 176 2.64 -18.91 8.46
C PRO A 176 3.62 -17.77 8.23
N ILE A 177 4.46 -17.94 7.24
CA ILE A 177 5.26 -16.87 6.64
C ILE A 177 4.51 -16.47 5.38
N LEU A 178 4.06 -15.24 5.34
CA LEU A 178 3.28 -14.72 4.23
C LEU A 178 4.17 -13.87 3.32
N GLN A 179 3.71 -13.67 2.10
CA GLN A 179 4.38 -12.84 1.10
C GLN A 179 3.38 -11.99 0.34
N ILE A 180 3.92 -10.92 -0.24
CA ILE A 180 3.19 -10.08 -1.18
C ILE A 180 4.17 -9.60 -2.25
N ASN A 181 3.89 -9.88 -3.51
CA ASN A 181 4.72 -9.58 -4.66
C ASN A 181 3.91 -9.65 -5.96
N GLN A 182 4.56 -9.52 -7.10
CA GLN A 182 3.92 -9.61 -8.41
C GLN A 182 3.33 -11.00 -8.69
N GLN A 183 4.00 -12.09 -8.27
CA GLN A 183 3.51 -13.46 -8.49
C GLN A 183 2.19 -13.74 -7.76
N THR A 184 1.98 -13.09 -6.62
CA THR A 184 0.71 -13.15 -5.88
C THR A 184 -0.32 -12.12 -6.37
N ASN A 185 -0.05 -11.41 -7.47
CA ASN A 185 -0.84 -10.28 -7.96
C ASN A 185 -1.09 -9.24 -6.85
N GLY A 186 -0.08 -8.99 -6.00
CA GLY A 186 -0.17 -8.05 -4.89
C GLY A 186 -1.15 -8.45 -3.78
N LYS A 187 -1.59 -9.71 -3.71
CA LYS A 187 -2.37 -10.26 -2.60
C LYS A 187 -1.46 -10.87 -1.56
N ILE A 188 -1.93 -10.94 -0.32
CA ILE A 188 -1.20 -11.61 0.74
C ILE A 188 -1.41 -13.11 0.62
N ASP A 189 -0.34 -13.84 0.35
CA ASP A 189 -0.36 -15.29 0.16
C ASP A 189 0.67 -16.00 1.05
N VAL A 190 0.61 -17.32 1.07
CA VAL A 190 1.55 -18.16 1.83
C VAL A 190 2.87 -18.24 1.09
N PHE A 191 3.95 -17.90 1.77
CA PHE A 191 5.31 -18.18 1.31
C PHE A 191 5.81 -19.51 1.87
N SER A 192 5.68 -19.69 3.19
CA SER A 192 6.10 -20.89 3.90
C SER A 192 5.32 -21.05 5.20
N LYS A 193 5.56 -22.14 5.89
CA LYS A 193 4.98 -22.45 7.20
C LYS A 193 6.02 -23.11 8.11
N VAL A 194 6.08 -22.68 9.34
CA VAL A 194 6.95 -23.24 10.37
C VAL A 194 6.15 -23.56 11.63
N ARG A 195 6.74 -24.32 12.56
CA ARG A 195 6.03 -24.74 13.79
C ARG A 195 6.26 -23.80 14.96
N THR A 196 7.23 -22.91 14.89
CA THR A 196 7.58 -21.99 15.99
C THR A 196 7.80 -20.59 15.50
N GLU A 197 7.50 -19.62 16.33
CA GLU A 197 7.72 -18.20 16.05
C GLU A 197 9.22 -17.91 15.82
N SER A 198 10.11 -18.51 16.63
CA SER A 198 11.55 -18.35 16.48
C SER A 198 12.04 -18.79 15.09
N LYS A 199 11.55 -19.92 14.56
CA LYS A 199 11.87 -20.36 13.19
C LYS A 199 11.33 -19.43 12.14
N ALA A 200 10.17 -18.79 12.38
CA ALA A 200 9.63 -17.81 11.45
C ALA A 200 10.54 -16.58 11.34
N TYR A 201 11.05 -16.07 12.47
CA TYR A 201 12.00 -14.96 12.47
C TYR A 201 13.33 -15.33 11.82
N GLN A 202 13.89 -16.51 12.11
CA GLN A 202 15.12 -16.99 11.47
C GLN A 202 15.00 -17.13 9.95
N PHE A 203 13.81 -17.44 9.46
CA PHE A 203 13.53 -17.56 8.03
C PHE A 203 13.43 -16.21 7.33
N ALA A 204 13.00 -15.17 8.04
CA ALA A 204 12.78 -13.84 7.49
C ALA A 204 14.02 -12.93 7.51
N LEU A 205 15.08 -13.34 8.20
CA LEU A 205 16.39 -12.67 8.27
C LEU A 205 17.36 -13.24 7.25
#